data_0e9a025aee65d4145ee0163dd2d2f697
#
_entry.id   0e9a025aee65d4145ee0163dd2d2f697
#
_cell.length_a   1.000
_cell.length_b   1.000
_cell.length_c   1.000
_cell.angle_alpha   90.00
_cell.angle_beta   90.00
_cell.angle_gamma   90.00
#
_symmetry.space_group_name_H-M   'P 1'
#
loop_
_entity.id
_entity.type
_entity.pdbx_description
1 polymer ?
#
loop_
_entity_poly.entity_id
_entity_poly.type
_entity_poly.pdbx_seq_one_letter_code
_entity_poly.pdbx_strand_id
1 'polypeptide(L)'
;MAKQPRTKLTGKEARYILQKNHVNLAWLAEQLNIKPQSLQSRLQASEFKNAYQLEINNVLEKRIFDIDSANTLTETKGRIPVIDMRVSAGFGVSLLDGNEQRINEYVTMDGLNGCIGIYVYGDSMSPEYRAGDIVFVRQVVEDTDIDFGRVYVVCTRNDRVLKCIYPSKHDATLLRLTSLNEETNRHGDRLYPDKEVEKDSILFIYKVVGLFRREQL
;
A
#
# COMPACT_ATOMS: atom_id res chain seq x y z
N MET A 1 -11.28 -20.19 20.51
CA MET A 1 -12.57 -19.60 20.08
C MET A 1 -12.50 -19.31 18.61
N ALA A 2 -13.24 -20.03 17.79
CA ALA A 2 -13.28 -19.81 16.35
C ALA A 2 -13.99 -18.48 16.07
N LYS A 3 -13.33 -17.54 15.35
CA LYS A 3 -13.98 -16.33 14.83
C LYS A 3 -15.10 -16.75 13.88
N GLN A 4 -16.32 -16.35 14.18
CA GLN A 4 -17.45 -16.50 13.26
C GLN A 4 -17.12 -15.81 11.92
N PRO A 5 -17.54 -16.38 10.77
CA PRO A 5 -17.37 -15.73 9.48
C PRO A 5 -18.09 -14.37 9.52
N ARG A 6 -17.36 -13.28 9.21
CA ARG A 6 -17.95 -11.94 9.13
C ARG A 6 -19.01 -11.95 8.05
N THR A 7 -20.23 -11.63 8.44
CA THR A 7 -21.36 -11.42 7.54
C THR A 7 -21.00 -10.31 6.53
N LYS A 8 -21.27 -10.53 5.25
CA LYS A 8 -21.09 -9.54 4.20
C LYS A 8 -21.87 -8.27 4.55
N LEU A 9 -21.23 -7.09 4.42
CA LEU A 9 -21.85 -5.82 4.73
C LEU A 9 -23.00 -5.56 3.74
N THR A 10 -24.19 -5.18 4.23
CA THR A 10 -25.30 -4.76 3.39
C THR A 10 -25.24 -3.29 3.03
N GLY A 11 -25.91 -2.88 1.96
CA GLY A 11 -26.00 -1.45 1.59
C GLY A 11 -26.62 -0.59 2.68
N LYS A 12 -27.55 -1.11 3.46
CA LYS A 12 -28.18 -0.41 4.60
C LYS A 12 -27.19 -0.15 5.72
N GLU A 13 -26.36 -1.13 6.08
CA GLU A 13 -25.29 -0.99 7.07
C GLU A 13 -24.22 -0.01 6.59
N ALA A 14 -23.84 -0.08 5.32
CA ALA A 14 -22.93 0.88 4.71
C ALA A 14 -23.49 2.32 4.80
N ARG A 15 -24.76 2.50 4.49
CA ARG A 15 -25.44 3.79 4.63
C ARG A 15 -25.40 4.32 6.07
N TYR A 16 -25.65 3.46 7.04
CA TYR A 16 -25.56 3.81 8.46
C TYR A 16 -24.14 4.27 8.85
N ILE A 17 -23.11 3.56 8.39
CA ILE A 17 -21.70 3.92 8.63
C ILE A 17 -21.38 5.30 8.02
N LEU A 18 -21.80 5.56 6.79
CA LEU A 18 -21.61 6.86 6.12
C LEU A 18 -22.31 7.99 6.91
N GLN A 19 -23.54 7.79 7.34
CA GLN A 19 -24.29 8.77 8.15
C GLN A 19 -23.62 9.03 9.50
N LYS A 20 -23.16 8.00 10.20
CA LYS A 20 -22.45 8.10 11.47
C LYS A 20 -21.14 8.90 11.33
N ASN A 21 -20.50 8.83 10.19
CA ASN A 21 -19.29 9.60 9.87
C ASN A 21 -19.59 10.96 9.20
N HIS A 22 -20.86 11.41 9.22
CA HIS A 22 -21.30 12.69 8.66
C HIS A 22 -20.96 12.89 7.18
N VAL A 23 -20.90 11.82 6.39
CA VAL A 23 -20.58 11.87 4.96
C VAL A 23 -21.79 12.36 4.16
N ASN A 24 -21.61 13.44 3.40
CA ASN A 24 -22.64 13.92 2.48
C ASN A 24 -22.67 13.02 1.23
N LEU A 25 -23.81 12.35 0.99
CA LEU A 25 -23.95 11.38 -0.10
C LEU A 25 -23.94 12.02 -1.49
N ALA A 26 -24.39 13.27 -1.63
CA ALA A 26 -24.34 13.98 -2.91
C ALA A 26 -22.90 14.33 -3.28
N TRP A 27 -22.16 14.90 -2.34
CA TRP A 27 -20.73 15.17 -2.47
C TRP A 27 -19.94 13.86 -2.75
N LEU A 28 -20.24 12.78 -2.02
CA LEU A 28 -19.57 11.50 -2.20
C LEU A 28 -19.82 10.93 -3.61
N ALA A 29 -21.03 11.03 -4.15
CA ALA A 29 -21.33 10.59 -5.51
C ALA A 29 -20.53 11.37 -6.56
N GLU A 30 -20.36 12.68 -6.34
CA GLU A 30 -19.54 13.55 -7.19
C GLU A 30 -18.07 13.15 -7.15
N GLN A 31 -17.49 12.93 -5.96
CA GLN A 31 -16.10 12.48 -5.81
C GLN A 31 -15.83 11.10 -6.43
N LEU A 32 -16.82 10.21 -6.37
CA LEU A 32 -16.77 8.88 -7.00
C LEU A 32 -17.05 8.92 -8.52
N ASN A 33 -17.33 10.11 -9.07
CA ASN A 33 -17.70 10.30 -10.47
C ASN A 33 -18.86 9.39 -10.93
N ILE A 34 -19.87 9.22 -10.06
CA ILE A 34 -21.08 8.42 -10.33
C ILE A 34 -22.34 9.25 -10.12
N LYS A 35 -23.43 8.84 -10.78
CA LYS A 35 -24.73 9.47 -10.57
C LYS A 35 -25.24 9.21 -9.13
N PRO A 36 -25.90 10.19 -8.45
CA PRO A 36 -26.47 9.99 -7.12
C PRO A 36 -27.39 8.77 -7.01
N GLN A 37 -28.15 8.46 -8.05
CA GLN A 37 -29.02 7.28 -8.11
C GLN A 37 -28.20 5.97 -8.08
N SER A 38 -27.02 5.96 -8.72
CA SER A 38 -26.13 4.79 -8.71
C SER A 38 -25.60 4.53 -7.32
N LEU A 39 -25.21 5.57 -6.57
CA LEU A 39 -24.82 5.44 -5.17
C LEU A 39 -25.98 4.94 -4.32
N GLN A 40 -27.18 5.50 -4.49
CA GLN A 40 -28.37 5.05 -3.76
C GLN A 40 -28.67 3.56 -4.02
N SER A 41 -28.57 3.12 -5.27
CA SER A 41 -28.75 1.70 -5.63
C SER A 41 -27.74 0.79 -4.93
N ARG A 42 -26.47 1.21 -4.87
CA ARG A 42 -25.42 0.48 -4.12
C ARG A 42 -25.76 0.40 -2.62
N LEU A 43 -26.29 1.50 -2.03
CA LEU A 43 -26.68 1.57 -0.63
C LEU A 43 -28.03 0.91 -0.29
N GLN A 44 -28.72 0.35 -1.27
CA GLN A 44 -29.93 -0.47 -1.11
C GLN A 44 -29.68 -1.96 -1.39
N ALA A 45 -28.50 -2.31 -1.91
CA ALA A 45 -28.17 -3.68 -2.28
C ALA A 45 -28.10 -4.61 -1.04
N SER A 46 -28.41 -5.87 -1.24
CA SER A 46 -28.29 -6.92 -0.21
C SER A 46 -26.85 -7.16 0.21
N GLU A 47 -25.88 -6.83 -0.65
CA GLU A 47 -24.44 -6.88 -0.40
C GLU A 47 -23.79 -5.58 -0.85
N PHE A 48 -23.03 -4.92 0.04
CA PHE A 48 -22.22 -3.76 -0.27
C PHE A 48 -20.78 -4.21 -0.50
N LYS A 49 -20.41 -4.33 -1.78
CA LYS A 49 -19.15 -4.94 -2.21
C LYS A 49 -17.94 -4.27 -1.58
N ASN A 50 -16.92 -5.06 -1.23
CA ASN A 50 -15.66 -4.56 -0.68
C ASN A 50 -14.98 -3.50 -1.57
N ALA A 51 -15.09 -3.65 -2.89
CA ALA A 51 -14.58 -2.66 -3.84
C ALA A 51 -15.19 -1.26 -3.61
N TYR A 52 -16.49 -1.16 -3.35
CA TYR A 52 -17.15 0.15 -3.06
C TYR A 52 -16.71 0.72 -1.71
N GLN A 53 -16.52 -0.13 -0.70
CA GLN A 53 -16.06 0.28 0.61
C GLN A 53 -14.65 0.87 0.53
N LEU A 54 -13.77 0.22 -0.23
CA LEU A 54 -12.40 0.66 -0.46
C LEU A 54 -12.37 2.00 -1.22
N GLU A 55 -13.14 2.10 -2.31
CA GLU A 55 -13.28 3.30 -3.12
C GLU A 55 -13.71 4.51 -2.27
N ILE A 56 -14.66 4.30 -1.35
CA ILE A 56 -15.15 5.35 -0.44
C ILE A 56 -14.11 5.70 0.62
N ASN A 57 -13.43 4.71 1.22
CA ASN A 57 -12.36 4.99 2.17
C ASN A 57 -11.25 5.85 1.54
N ASN A 58 -10.89 5.56 0.29
CA ASN A 58 -9.88 6.32 -0.47
C ASN A 58 -10.33 7.76 -0.72
N VAL A 59 -11.59 7.95 -1.16
CA VAL A 59 -12.15 9.29 -1.40
C VAL A 59 -12.24 10.12 -0.12
N LEU A 60 -12.54 9.48 1.01
CA LEU A 60 -12.64 10.15 2.30
C LEU A 60 -11.28 10.35 2.97
N GLU A 61 -10.21 9.76 2.43
CA GLU A 61 -8.89 9.67 3.06
C GLU A 61 -8.97 9.17 4.51
N LYS A 62 -10.01 8.37 4.79
CA LYS A 62 -10.36 7.88 6.11
C LYS A 62 -10.95 6.48 6.04
N ARG A 63 -10.44 5.57 6.86
CA ARG A 63 -10.95 4.19 6.96
C ARG A 63 -12.23 4.14 7.80
N ILE A 64 -13.37 4.41 7.18
CA ILE A 64 -14.70 4.30 7.83
C ILE A 64 -15.31 2.91 7.69
N PHE A 65 -14.91 2.18 6.65
CA PHE A 65 -15.24 0.76 6.47
C PHE A 65 -14.04 -0.06 6.89
N ASP A 66 -14.25 -0.99 7.83
CA ASP A 66 -13.20 -1.93 8.26
C ASP A 66 -13.11 -3.08 7.24
N ILE A 67 -12.47 -2.76 6.13
CA ILE A 67 -12.14 -3.74 5.11
C ILE A 67 -10.77 -4.27 5.46
N ASP A 68 -10.66 -5.54 5.76
CA ASP A 68 -9.37 -6.20 5.66
C ASP A 68 -8.95 -6.10 4.19
N SER A 69 -8.00 -5.21 3.88
CA SER A 69 -7.41 -5.02 2.54
C SER A 69 -6.87 -6.35 1.97
N ALA A 70 -6.64 -7.32 2.86
CA ALA A 70 -6.33 -8.70 2.55
C ALA A 70 -7.48 -9.45 1.81
N ASN A 71 -8.75 -9.06 1.99
CA ASN A 71 -9.87 -9.82 1.43
C ASN A 71 -10.23 -9.44 -0.01
N THR A 72 -9.75 -8.32 -0.54
CA THR A 72 -9.99 -7.94 -1.95
C THR A 72 -9.03 -8.67 -2.90
N LEU A 73 -7.91 -9.20 -2.36
CA LEU A 73 -6.93 -9.99 -3.11
C LEU A 73 -7.02 -11.51 -2.82
N THR A 74 -7.90 -11.95 -1.91
CA THR A 74 -7.92 -13.33 -1.40
C THR A 74 -9.09 -14.20 -1.84
N GLU A 75 -9.52 -14.13 -3.10
CA GLU A 75 -10.15 -15.33 -3.69
C GLU A 75 -9.12 -16.39 -4.11
N THR A 76 -7.83 -16.09 -3.99
CA THR A 76 -6.74 -17.06 -4.16
C THR A 76 -6.16 -17.42 -2.79
N LYS A 77 -6.76 -18.42 -2.11
CA LYS A 77 -6.24 -18.96 -0.83
C LYS A 77 -4.72 -19.13 -0.88
N GLY A 78 -3.99 -18.33 -0.08
CA GLY A 78 -2.55 -18.48 0.13
C GLY A 78 -1.63 -17.96 -0.98
N ARG A 79 -2.14 -17.34 -2.05
CA ARG A 79 -1.32 -16.76 -3.10
C ARG A 79 -1.06 -15.28 -2.86
N ILE A 80 0.20 -14.89 -2.88
CA ILE A 80 0.67 -13.51 -2.73
C ILE A 80 0.89 -12.95 -4.13
N PRO A 81 0.18 -11.89 -4.55
CA PRO A 81 0.42 -11.27 -5.84
C PRO A 81 1.79 -10.58 -5.84
N VAL A 82 2.56 -10.76 -6.89
CA VAL A 82 3.83 -10.07 -7.13
C VAL A 82 3.63 -9.07 -8.26
N ILE A 83 3.92 -7.81 -7.99
CA ILE A 83 3.71 -6.71 -8.92
C ILE A 83 5.03 -6.08 -9.36
N ASP A 84 5.06 -5.55 -10.59
CA ASP A 84 6.16 -4.72 -11.08
C ASP A 84 5.85 -3.24 -10.81
N MET A 85 6.63 -2.62 -9.93
CA MET A 85 6.46 -1.20 -9.60
C MET A 85 6.69 -0.24 -10.77
N ARG A 86 7.47 -0.65 -11.79
CA ARG A 86 7.76 0.19 -12.97
C ARG A 86 6.54 0.40 -13.86
N VAL A 87 5.67 -0.62 -13.94
CA VAL A 87 4.44 -0.56 -14.76
C VAL A 87 3.35 0.29 -14.09
N SER A 88 3.53 0.61 -12.83
CA SER A 88 2.57 1.29 -11.98
C SER A 88 2.69 2.83 -12.01
N ALA A 89 3.03 3.42 -13.14
CA ALA A 89 3.24 4.87 -13.32
C ALA A 89 1.94 5.71 -13.35
N GLY A 90 0.91 5.32 -12.60
CA GLY A 90 -0.27 6.15 -12.34
C GLY A 90 -0.09 6.89 -11.02
N PHE A 91 -0.18 8.23 -11.05
CA PHE A 91 -0.11 9.08 -9.87
C PHE A 91 -1.20 8.70 -8.86
N GLY A 92 -0.82 8.50 -7.58
CA GLY A 92 -1.76 8.38 -6.46
C GLY A 92 -2.47 7.03 -6.30
N VAL A 93 -2.08 5.99 -7.04
CA VAL A 93 -2.69 4.66 -6.96
C VAL A 93 -1.93 3.80 -5.93
N SER A 94 -2.64 3.31 -4.91
CA SER A 94 -2.11 2.35 -3.95
C SER A 94 -1.59 1.09 -4.64
N LEU A 95 -0.56 0.44 -4.10
CA LEU A 95 -0.12 -0.88 -4.56
C LEU A 95 -1.22 -1.94 -4.38
N LEU A 96 -2.19 -1.66 -3.50
CA LEU A 96 -3.32 -2.53 -3.17
C LEU A 96 -4.53 -2.36 -4.08
N ASP A 97 -4.55 -1.34 -4.95
CA ASP A 97 -5.65 -1.17 -5.91
C ASP A 97 -5.60 -2.28 -6.95
N GLY A 98 -6.33 -3.35 -6.67
CA GLY A 98 -6.37 -4.64 -7.34
C GLY A 98 -6.61 -4.64 -8.86
N ASN A 99 -5.79 -3.88 -9.58
CA ASN A 99 -5.75 -3.91 -11.02
C ASN A 99 -4.96 -5.17 -11.43
N GLU A 100 -5.67 -6.25 -11.74
CA GLU A 100 -5.10 -7.56 -12.14
C GLU A 100 -4.03 -7.44 -13.25
N GLN A 101 -4.08 -6.37 -14.05
CA GLN A 101 -3.11 -6.08 -15.12
C GLN A 101 -1.69 -5.79 -14.63
N ARG A 102 -1.48 -5.64 -13.30
CA ARG A 102 -0.18 -5.35 -12.69
C ARG A 102 0.47 -6.58 -12.03
N ILE A 103 -0.27 -7.68 -11.95
CA ILE A 103 0.23 -8.89 -11.29
C ILE A 103 1.03 -9.69 -12.30
N ASN A 104 2.33 -9.81 -12.06
CA ASN A 104 3.22 -10.59 -12.92
C ASN A 104 3.19 -12.08 -12.60
N GLU A 105 3.08 -12.39 -11.32
CA GLU A 105 3.04 -13.77 -10.83
C GLU A 105 2.40 -13.85 -9.46
N TYR A 106 2.12 -15.07 -9.01
CA TYR A 106 1.70 -15.35 -7.65
C TYR A 106 2.72 -16.26 -6.96
N VAL A 107 3.05 -15.94 -5.72
CA VAL A 107 3.92 -16.75 -4.86
C VAL A 107 3.09 -17.26 -3.68
N THR A 108 3.30 -18.52 -3.30
CA THR A 108 2.69 -19.09 -2.08
C THR A 108 3.75 -19.18 -1.00
N MET A 109 3.53 -18.54 0.14
CA MET A 109 4.45 -18.57 1.28
C MET A 109 3.66 -18.44 2.57
N ASP A 110 3.90 -19.37 3.50
CA ASP A 110 3.23 -19.38 4.80
C ASP A 110 3.65 -18.15 5.64
N GLY A 111 2.71 -17.61 6.40
CA GLY A 111 2.95 -16.46 7.29
C GLY A 111 2.92 -15.09 6.63
N LEU A 112 2.89 -15.01 5.29
CA LEU A 112 2.83 -13.74 4.53
C LEU A 112 1.45 -13.44 3.94
N ASN A 113 0.39 -13.98 4.51
CA ASN A 113 -0.97 -13.72 4.06
C ASN A 113 -1.30 -12.22 4.14
N GLY A 114 -1.89 -11.70 3.07
CA GLY A 114 -2.25 -10.27 2.96
C GLY A 114 -1.07 -9.35 2.64
N CYS A 115 0.10 -9.90 2.31
CA CYS A 115 1.22 -9.13 1.77
C CYS A 115 1.13 -9.01 0.25
N ILE A 116 1.90 -8.08 -0.30
CA ILE A 116 2.16 -7.94 -1.73
C ILE A 116 3.65 -8.18 -1.95
N GLY A 117 3.99 -8.93 -2.99
CA GLY A 117 5.36 -9.06 -3.48
C GLY A 117 5.69 -7.92 -4.44
N ILE A 118 6.88 -7.37 -4.34
CA ILE A 118 7.38 -6.29 -5.19
C ILE A 118 8.79 -6.61 -5.63
N TYR A 119 9.07 -6.51 -6.93
CA TYR A 119 10.43 -6.65 -7.43
C TYR A 119 11.31 -5.48 -7.00
N VAL A 120 12.52 -5.81 -6.55
CA VAL A 120 13.57 -4.84 -6.27
C VAL A 120 14.25 -4.45 -7.56
N TYR A 121 14.46 -3.16 -7.75
CA TYR A 121 15.19 -2.59 -8.88
C TYR A 121 16.32 -1.68 -8.39
N GLY A 122 17.44 -1.74 -9.13
CA GLY A 122 18.63 -0.98 -8.82
C GLY A 122 19.38 -1.49 -7.58
N ASP A 123 20.48 -0.83 -7.28
CA ASP A 123 21.48 -1.31 -6.34
C ASP A 123 21.54 -0.50 -5.04
N SER A 124 20.68 0.49 -4.88
CA SER A 124 20.72 1.40 -3.71
C SER A 124 20.55 0.70 -2.36
N MET A 125 20.02 -0.53 -2.36
CA MET A 125 19.79 -1.33 -1.15
C MET A 125 20.64 -2.60 -1.10
N SER A 126 21.61 -2.73 -2.04
CA SER A 126 22.59 -3.82 -2.03
C SER A 126 23.54 -3.68 -0.82
N PRO A 127 24.10 -4.82 -0.34
CA PRO A 127 23.91 -6.21 -0.82
C PRO A 127 22.67 -6.90 -0.24
N GLU A 128 21.96 -6.32 0.72
CA GLU A 128 20.83 -6.95 1.44
C GLU A 128 19.65 -7.20 0.51
N TYR A 129 19.32 -6.22 -0.34
CA TYR A 129 18.26 -6.29 -1.35
C TYR A 129 18.85 -6.02 -2.73
N ARG A 130 18.88 -7.04 -3.58
CA ARG A 130 19.50 -6.99 -4.91
C ARG A 130 18.45 -6.82 -5.99
N ALA A 131 18.84 -6.25 -7.11
CA ALA A 131 17.98 -6.22 -8.29
C ALA A 131 17.51 -7.63 -8.67
N GLY A 132 16.18 -7.79 -8.85
CA GLY A 132 15.53 -9.09 -9.12
C GLY A 132 15.03 -9.84 -7.88
N ASP A 133 15.40 -9.43 -6.67
CA ASP A 133 14.77 -9.94 -5.45
C ASP A 133 13.28 -9.54 -5.42
N ILE A 134 12.48 -10.30 -4.66
CA ILE A 134 11.09 -9.94 -4.34
C ILE A 134 11.02 -9.62 -2.86
N VAL A 135 10.59 -8.41 -2.51
CA VAL A 135 10.26 -8.03 -1.14
C VAL A 135 8.76 -8.17 -0.92
N PHE A 136 8.38 -8.79 0.18
CA PHE A 136 6.99 -8.85 0.62
C PHE A 136 6.72 -7.69 1.56
N VAL A 137 5.65 -6.95 1.27
CA VAL A 137 5.34 -5.72 1.98
C VAL A 137 3.92 -5.71 2.52
N ARG A 138 3.72 -4.98 3.61
CA ARG A 138 2.43 -4.69 4.22
C ARG A 138 2.26 -3.20 4.40
N GLN A 139 1.10 -2.67 4.08
CA GLN A 139 0.82 -1.25 4.24
C GLN A 139 0.87 -0.83 5.71
N VAL A 140 1.52 0.29 5.96
CA VAL A 140 1.48 1.01 7.23
C VAL A 140 0.31 2.00 7.15
N VAL A 141 -0.58 1.95 8.13
CA VAL A 141 -1.80 2.77 8.12
C VAL A 141 -1.64 4.03 8.99
N GLU A 142 -0.88 3.92 10.09
CA GLU A 142 -0.64 5.03 11.01
C GLU A 142 0.85 5.36 11.07
N ASP A 143 1.17 6.65 11.10
CA ASP A 143 2.57 7.12 11.19
C ASP A 143 3.29 6.62 12.45
N THR A 144 2.53 6.34 13.52
CA THR A 144 3.02 5.75 14.77
C THR A 144 3.54 4.33 14.59
N ASP A 145 3.16 3.64 13.52
CA ASP A 145 3.57 2.26 13.22
C ASP A 145 4.89 2.19 12.42
N ILE A 146 5.55 3.33 12.21
CA ILE A 146 6.85 3.38 11.54
C ILE A 146 7.96 3.04 12.54
N ASP A 147 8.54 1.86 12.39
CA ASP A 147 9.76 1.47 13.10
C ASP A 147 10.98 2.07 12.39
N PHE A 148 11.57 3.09 12.96
CA PHE A 148 12.77 3.72 12.37
C PHE A 148 13.94 2.74 12.27
N GLY A 149 14.71 2.86 11.18
CA GLY A 149 15.81 1.95 10.87
C GLY A 149 15.39 0.67 10.14
N ARG A 150 14.09 0.48 9.88
CA ARG A 150 13.59 -0.63 9.06
C ARG A 150 13.41 -0.21 7.61
N VAL A 151 13.30 -1.21 6.74
CA VAL A 151 13.16 -1.03 5.29
C VAL A 151 11.70 -0.92 4.91
N TYR A 152 11.40 0.06 4.07
CA TYR A 152 10.06 0.38 3.58
C TYR A 152 10.07 0.67 2.09
N VAL A 153 8.96 0.40 1.44
CA VAL A 153 8.63 1.01 0.16
C VAL A 153 7.88 2.31 0.46
N VAL A 154 8.45 3.42 0.04
CA VAL A 154 7.88 4.76 0.21
C VAL A 154 7.38 5.23 -1.15
N CYS A 155 6.10 5.56 -1.21
CA CYS A 155 5.43 6.05 -2.40
C CYS A 155 5.09 7.53 -2.22
N THR A 156 5.64 8.37 -3.06
CA THR A 156 5.27 9.79 -3.20
C THR A 156 4.52 9.99 -4.52
N ARG A 157 4.13 11.22 -4.82
CA ARG A 157 3.51 11.55 -6.12
C ARG A 157 4.43 11.24 -7.32
N ASN A 158 5.74 11.38 -7.14
CA ASN A 158 6.70 11.34 -8.22
C ASN A 158 7.60 10.10 -8.19
N ASP A 159 7.65 9.39 -7.05
CA ASP A 159 8.68 8.39 -6.80
C ASP A 159 8.14 7.21 -6.00
N ARG A 160 8.70 6.03 -6.23
CA ARG A 160 8.52 4.83 -5.43
C ARG A 160 9.89 4.24 -5.15
N VAL A 161 10.30 4.26 -3.89
CA VAL A 161 11.65 3.88 -3.50
C VAL A 161 11.65 2.87 -2.37
N LEU A 162 12.58 1.94 -2.41
CA LEU A 162 12.91 1.04 -1.30
C LEU A 162 14.03 1.68 -0.49
N LYS A 163 13.79 2.03 0.78
CA LYS A 163 14.74 2.73 1.65
C LYS A 163 14.54 2.37 3.12
N CYS A 164 15.57 2.58 3.93
CA CYS A 164 15.40 2.69 5.38
C CYS A 164 14.80 4.05 5.72
N ILE A 165 13.84 4.07 6.66
CA ILE A 165 13.24 5.32 7.14
C ILE A 165 13.84 5.68 8.49
N TYR A 166 14.25 6.95 8.63
CA TYR A 166 14.68 7.57 9.88
C TYR A 166 13.97 8.92 10.07
N PRO A 167 13.87 9.42 11.32
CA PRO A 167 13.47 10.80 11.54
C PRO A 167 14.53 11.75 10.95
N SER A 168 14.10 12.89 10.42
CA SER A 168 15.04 13.95 10.09
C SER A 168 15.72 14.46 11.37
N LYS A 169 16.98 14.88 11.24
CA LYS A 169 17.73 15.47 12.36
C LYS A 169 17.43 16.97 12.54
N HIS A 170 16.83 17.57 11.52
CA HIS A 170 16.70 19.02 11.42
C HIS A 170 15.25 19.49 11.50
N ASP A 171 14.30 18.67 11.05
CA ASP A 171 12.90 19.05 10.94
C ASP A 171 11.98 17.84 11.20
N ALA A 172 11.06 17.98 12.17
CA ALA A 172 10.11 16.94 12.55
C ALA A 172 9.05 16.66 11.47
N THR A 173 8.87 17.57 10.52
CA THR A 173 7.96 17.38 9.38
C THR A 173 8.55 16.55 8.25
N LEU A 174 9.87 16.27 8.34
CA LEU A 174 10.61 15.50 7.34
C LEU A 174 10.90 14.08 7.82
N LEU A 175 10.98 13.15 6.87
CA LEU A 175 11.58 11.82 7.05
C LEU A 175 12.86 11.75 6.23
N ARG A 176 13.87 11.10 6.77
CA ARG A 176 15.12 10.80 6.09
C ARG A 176 15.08 9.39 5.54
N LEU A 177 15.24 9.27 4.23
CA LEU A 177 15.31 8.03 3.47
C LEU A 177 16.78 7.69 3.20
N THR A 178 17.23 6.56 3.72
CA THR A 178 18.63 6.12 3.67
C THR A 178 18.76 4.86 2.84
N SER A 179 19.78 4.82 2.00
CA SER A 179 20.19 3.64 1.24
C SER A 179 21.11 2.74 2.06
N LEU A 180 20.97 1.42 1.91
CA LEU A 180 21.90 0.46 2.54
C LEU A 180 23.23 0.36 1.79
N ASN A 181 23.21 0.61 0.48
CA ASN A 181 24.44 0.61 -0.31
C ASN A 181 25.31 1.82 0.04
N GLU A 182 26.50 1.55 0.55
CA GLU A 182 27.48 2.55 0.99
C GLU A 182 28.56 2.83 -0.05
N GLU A 183 28.41 2.33 -1.28
CA GLU A 183 29.37 2.57 -2.35
C GLU A 183 29.58 4.07 -2.60
N THR A 184 30.83 4.42 -2.86
CA THR A 184 31.25 5.79 -3.15
C THR A 184 31.82 5.91 -4.57
N ASN A 185 31.74 7.12 -5.10
CA ASN A 185 32.40 7.47 -6.34
C ASN A 185 33.92 7.65 -6.11
N ARG A 186 34.66 7.92 -7.18
CA ARG A 186 36.13 8.19 -7.13
C ARG A 186 36.52 9.39 -6.28
N HIS A 187 35.57 10.25 -5.90
CA HIS A 187 35.78 11.43 -5.06
C HIS A 187 35.42 11.20 -3.60
N GLY A 188 34.92 10.00 -3.25
CA GLY A 188 34.49 9.65 -1.91
C GLY A 188 33.05 10.00 -1.58
N ASP A 189 32.26 10.54 -2.52
CA ASP A 189 30.85 10.83 -2.31
C ASP A 189 30.03 9.56 -2.45
N ARG A 190 29.01 9.41 -1.58
CA ARG A 190 28.08 8.26 -1.68
C ARG A 190 27.33 8.28 -3.01
N LEU A 191 27.28 7.13 -3.70
CA LEU A 191 26.50 6.96 -4.92
C LEU A 191 24.99 7.08 -4.65
N TYR A 192 24.56 6.71 -3.43
CA TYR A 192 23.17 6.71 -2.99
C TYR A 192 23.04 7.54 -1.70
N PRO A 193 23.12 8.87 -1.78
CA PRO A 193 23.04 9.74 -0.60
C PRO A 193 21.65 9.69 0.04
N ASP A 194 21.58 10.04 1.31
CA ASP A 194 20.34 10.21 2.03
C ASP A 194 19.48 11.31 1.37
N LYS A 195 18.15 11.11 1.41
CA LYS A 195 17.19 12.08 0.89
C LYS A 195 16.17 12.40 1.99
N GLU A 196 15.89 13.65 2.21
CA GLU A 196 14.79 14.08 3.06
C GLU A 196 13.53 14.29 2.23
N VAL A 197 12.39 13.87 2.76
CA VAL A 197 11.08 13.99 2.13
C VAL A 197 10.07 14.54 3.13
N GLU A 198 9.18 15.41 2.69
CA GLU A 198 8.07 15.91 3.49
C GLU A 198 7.09 14.77 3.77
N LYS A 199 6.67 14.63 5.03
CA LYS A 199 5.67 13.61 5.42
C LYS A 199 4.39 13.75 4.61
N ASP A 200 3.94 14.99 4.38
CA ASP A 200 2.73 15.30 3.62
C ASP A 200 2.83 14.98 2.12
N SER A 201 4.06 14.79 1.61
CA SER A 201 4.29 14.36 0.21
C SER A 201 4.18 12.85 0.03
N ILE A 202 4.17 12.09 1.13
CA ILE A 202 4.11 10.64 1.11
C ILE A 202 2.65 10.21 1.00
N LEU A 203 2.35 9.43 -0.04
CA LEU A 203 1.01 8.91 -0.27
C LEU A 203 0.80 7.57 0.43
N PHE A 204 1.81 6.70 0.40
CA PHE A 204 1.75 5.36 1.00
C PHE A 204 3.12 4.92 1.50
N ILE A 205 3.10 4.21 2.62
CA ILE A 205 4.28 3.53 3.18
C ILE A 205 3.95 2.04 3.33
N TYR A 206 4.86 1.18 2.89
CA TYR A 206 4.72 -0.27 3.04
C TYR A 206 5.96 -0.82 3.73
N LYS A 207 5.77 -1.48 4.87
CA LYS A 207 6.85 -2.14 5.63
C LYS A 207 7.27 -3.43 4.93
N VAL A 208 8.56 -3.62 4.74
CA VAL A 208 9.11 -4.89 4.27
C VAL A 208 9.04 -5.91 5.42
N VAL A 209 8.39 -7.03 5.16
CA VAL A 209 8.16 -8.11 6.14
C VAL A 209 8.77 -9.44 5.71
N GLY A 210 9.28 -9.52 4.48
CA GLY A 210 9.93 -10.72 3.94
C GLY A 210 10.73 -10.41 2.68
N LEU A 211 11.66 -11.31 2.36
CA LEU A 211 12.51 -11.25 1.17
C LEU A 211 12.53 -12.64 0.53
N PHE A 212 12.36 -12.68 -0.77
CA PHE A 212 12.57 -13.88 -1.57
C PHE A 212 13.63 -13.60 -2.64
N ARG A 213 14.65 -14.44 -2.68
CA ARG A 213 15.76 -14.39 -3.65
C ARG A 213 15.78 -15.64 -4.47
N ARG A 214 15.78 -15.48 -5.80
CA ARG A 214 16.03 -16.59 -6.72
C ARG A 214 17.53 -16.65 -6.99
N GLU A 215 18.18 -17.70 -6.53
CA GLU A 215 19.54 -18.01 -6.96
C GLU A 215 19.47 -18.72 -8.31
N GLN A 216 20.18 -18.19 -9.30
CA GLN A 216 20.41 -18.93 -10.54
C GLN A 216 21.55 -19.90 -10.24
N LEU A 217 21.24 -21.20 -10.32
CA LEU A 217 22.22 -22.28 -10.26
C LEU A 217 22.93 -22.40 -11.60
#